data_9dc4ae461af39ea5aa2b89f958d9b6d8
#
_entry.id   9dc4ae461af39ea5aa2b89f958d9b6d8
#
_cell.length_a   1.000
_cell.length_b   1.000
_cell.length_c   1.000
_cell.angle_alpha   90.00
_cell.angle_beta   90.00
_cell.angle_gamma   90.00
#
_symmetry.space_group_name_H-M   'P 1'
#
loop_
_entity.id
_entity.type
_entity.pdbx_description
1 polymer ?
#
loop_
_entity_poly.entity_id
_entity_poly.type
_entity_poly.pdbx_seq_one_letter_code
_entity_poly.pdbx_strand_id
1 'polypeptide(L)'
;MRRTLANVTLAVLLIAPLSSVIASPAAAQIDGQIELIAQTRWIGPDPAVFDLRIRSTAEDQRLEIRIHAPVTTPAALQQAFANPPTENALSQFSITNLNEFTIGAGSIVSITVPDDEIGDVIRRAHGALPVVIDLTEDGEIVDTLVTALLVADPTVRRQSIDLAFIADLQFPLAHLDDESISIDPNKIASTIEDFLAEVPHSTTVTFTPETLDAMAHPQIGDEETINRIMAAFESHAIFAAPWVDLDEEAWRAANESSLVLDYYALGQRQLESHLGRQATTIARLDPNTDARTLSLLRTAGVTGAVTSNERLSLNDVTQAASQPLHVLDDNGVAMPVVAPAEWLHQRLESDDLILSTTQLMAEFALESTVI
;
A
#
# COMPACT_ATOMS: atom_id res chain seq x y z
N MET A 1 2.13 -23.68 -30.72
CA MET A 1 2.84 -22.59 -30.03
C MET A 1 1.91 -22.10 -28.89
N ARG A 2 2.16 -22.52 -27.67
CA ARG A 2 1.43 -22.04 -26.48
C ARG A 2 2.13 -20.78 -26.02
N ARG A 3 1.48 -19.63 -26.17
CA ARG A 3 1.94 -18.38 -25.53
C ARG A 3 1.57 -18.48 -24.03
N THR A 4 2.57 -18.61 -23.19
CA THR A 4 2.47 -18.41 -21.75
C THR A 4 2.06 -16.95 -21.52
N LEU A 5 0.86 -16.75 -20.99
CA LEU A 5 0.43 -15.48 -20.42
C LEU A 5 1.31 -15.25 -19.19
N ALA A 6 2.16 -14.25 -19.22
CA ALA A 6 2.82 -13.76 -18.03
C ALA A 6 1.78 -12.96 -17.21
N ASN A 7 1.31 -13.54 -16.12
CA ASN A 7 0.57 -12.78 -15.11
C ASN A 7 1.58 -11.94 -14.34
N VAL A 8 1.41 -10.64 -14.37
CA VAL A 8 2.17 -9.72 -13.53
C VAL A 8 1.45 -9.66 -12.19
N THR A 9 2.04 -10.23 -11.15
CA THR A 9 1.55 -10.16 -9.78
C THR A 9 2.25 -9.02 -9.07
N LEU A 10 1.52 -7.97 -8.74
CA LEU A 10 2.01 -6.83 -7.96
C LEU A 10 1.69 -7.10 -6.48
N ALA A 11 2.71 -7.22 -5.65
CA ALA A 11 2.55 -7.37 -4.20
C ALA A 11 2.57 -6.00 -3.52
N VAL A 12 1.51 -5.68 -2.79
CA VAL A 12 1.39 -4.46 -1.98
C VAL A 12 1.53 -4.83 -0.53
N LEU A 13 2.51 -4.26 0.15
CA LEU A 13 2.69 -4.44 1.60
C LEU A 13 2.00 -3.29 2.33
N LEU A 14 0.91 -3.59 3.04
CA LEU A 14 0.33 -2.74 4.05
C LEU A 14 1.00 -3.09 5.38
N ILE A 15 2.00 -2.30 5.78
CA ILE A 15 2.55 -2.37 7.13
C ILE A 15 1.86 -1.29 7.94
N ALA A 16 0.74 -1.63 8.58
CA ALA A 16 0.20 -0.80 9.63
C ALA A 16 0.79 -1.28 10.97
N PRO A 17 1.74 -0.57 11.58
CA PRO A 17 2.12 -0.85 12.94
C PRO A 17 0.93 -0.49 13.83
N LEU A 18 0.29 -1.47 14.44
CA LEU A 18 -0.65 -1.26 15.51
C LEU A 18 0.09 -0.73 16.75
N SER A 19 0.62 0.50 16.63
CA SER A 19 0.92 1.30 17.80
C SER A 19 -0.42 1.65 18.42
N SER A 20 -0.83 0.95 19.47
CA SER A 20 -2.04 1.21 20.23
C SER A 20 -1.96 2.57 20.93
N VAL A 21 -2.11 3.61 20.17
CA VAL A 21 -2.59 4.90 20.65
C VAL A 21 -4.03 4.98 20.18
N ILE A 22 -4.97 4.73 21.12
CA ILE A 22 -6.33 5.22 20.98
C ILE A 22 -6.23 6.75 21.05
N ALA A 23 -5.75 7.35 19.97
CA ALA A 23 -6.01 8.73 19.65
C ALA A 23 -7.42 8.71 19.05
N SER A 24 -8.37 9.41 19.67
CA SER A 24 -9.54 9.90 18.94
C SER A 24 -9.08 10.33 17.56
N PRO A 25 -9.85 10.09 16.49
CA PRO A 25 -9.51 10.64 15.19
C PRO A 25 -9.48 12.16 15.36
N ALA A 26 -8.33 12.70 15.71
CA ALA A 26 -8.02 14.06 15.36
C ALA A 26 -8.15 14.03 13.84
N ALA A 27 -9.17 14.73 13.32
CA ALA A 27 -9.28 14.93 11.89
C ALA A 27 -7.87 15.33 11.44
N ALA A 28 -7.23 14.45 10.64
CA ALA A 28 -5.91 14.72 10.13
C ALA A 28 -5.99 16.10 9.49
N GLN A 29 -5.19 17.02 10.00
CA GLN A 29 -5.20 18.38 9.53
C GLN A 29 -4.44 18.33 8.22
N ILE A 30 -5.18 18.25 7.11
CA ILE A 30 -4.61 18.41 5.77
C ILE A 30 -4.10 19.85 5.74
N ASP A 31 -2.78 20.01 5.76
CA ASP A 31 -2.12 21.33 5.80
C ASP A 31 -2.31 22.13 4.50
N GLY A 32 -2.79 21.50 3.41
CA GLY A 32 -3.01 22.11 2.12
C GLY A 32 -4.23 23.07 2.09
N GLN A 33 -4.10 24.12 1.32
CA GLN A 33 -5.20 25.07 1.05
C GLN A 33 -6.10 24.60 -0.09
N ILE A 34 -5.61 23.69 -0.96
CA ILE A 34 -6.37 23.01 -2.01
C ILE A 34 -6.50 21.53 -1.65
N GLU A 35 -7.72 21.02 -1.71
CA GLU A 35 -8.02 19.61 -1.51
C GLU A 35 -8.82 19.10 -2.72
N LEU A 36 -8.42 17.95 -3.28
CA LEU A 36 -9.19 17.29 -4.33
C LEU A 36 -10.39 16.57 -3.72
N ILE A 37 -11.60 16.91 -4.15
CA ILE A 37 -12.83 16.25 -3.70
C ILE A 37 -13.28 15.19 -4.69
N ALA A 38 -13.17 15.48 -5.99
CA ALA A 38 -13.46 14.55 -7.07
C ALA A 38 -12.80 15.00 -8.36
N GLN A 39 -12.58 14.10 -9.29
CA GLN A 39 -12.21 14.46 -10.66
C GLN A 39 -12.68 13.44 -11.69
N THR A 40 -12.79 13.89 -12.93
CA THR A 40 -12.82 13.01 -14.10
C THR A 40 -11.49 12.28 -14.21
N ARG A 41 -11.51 10.95 -14.17
CA ARG A 41 -10.29 10.14 -14.25
C ARG A 41 -9.84 9.92 -15.69
N TRP A 42 -10.79 9.71 -16.58
CA TRP A 42 -10.56 9.36 -17.99
C TRP A 42 -11.07 10.44 -18.91
N ILE A 43 -10.20 10.95 -19.78
CA ILE A 43 -10.62 11.85 -20.85
C ILE A 43 -11.37 11.01 -21.89
N GLY A 44 -12.63 11.35 -22.08
CA GLY A 44 -13.57 10.76 -23.02
C GLY A 44 -14.27 11.83 -23.86
N PRO A 45 -15.49 11.55 -24.30
CA PRO A 45 -16.34 12.55 -24.97
C PRO A 45 -16.86 13.62 -24.00
N ASP A 46 -16.93 13.28 -22.71
CA ASP A 46 -17.38 14.22 -21.68
C ASP A 46 -16.23 15.15 -21.24
N PRO A 47 -16.52 16.38 -20.81
CA PRO A 47 -15.51 17.30 -20.33
C PRO A 47 -14.80 16.78 -19.09
N ALA A 48 -13.52 17.11 -18.95
CA ALA A 48 -12.78 16.84 -17.72
C ALA A 48 -13.19 17.85 -16.64
N VAL A 49 -13.50 17.36 -15.45
CA VAL A 49 -13.96 18.16 -14.32
C VAL A 49 -13.08 17.87 -13.10
N PHE A 50 -12.75 18.91 -12.35
CA PHE A 50 -12.11 18.85 -11.04
C PHE A 50 -13.00 19.53 -10.02
N ASP A 51 -13.35 18.82 -8.96
CA ASP A 51 -14.02 19.41 -7.79
C ASP A 51 -12.97 19.61 -6.70
N LEU A 52 -12.71 20.86 -6.38
CA LEU A 52 -11.67 21.28 -5.44
C LEU A 52 -12.31 21.95 -4.23
N ARG A 53 -11.84 21.64 -3.04
CA ARG A 53 -12.12 22.43 -1.84
C ARG A 53 -10.98 23.41 -1.63
N ILE A 54 -11.30 24.70 -1.52
CA ILE A 54 -10.35 25.77 -1.26
C ILE A 54 -10.59 26.26 0.16
N ARG A 55 -9.55 26.23 0.99
CA ARG A 55 -9.61 26.61 2.40
C ARG A 55 -9.14 28.02 2.67
N SER A 56 -8.50 28.66 1.72
CA SER A 56 -8.09 30.04 1.85
C SER A 56 -9.28 31.02 1.77
N THR A 57 -9.14 32.16 2.43
CA THR A 57 -10.12 33.26 2.47
C THR A 57 -9.57 34.57 1.91
N ALA A 58 -8.40 34.55 1.26
CA ALA A 58 -7.81 35.75 0.67
C ALA A 58 -8.70 36.32 -0.47
N GLU A 59 -8.64 37.63 -0.69
CA GLU A 59 -9.51 38.29 -1.65
C GLU A 59 -9.04 38.12 -3.11
N ASP A 60 -7.72 38.09 -3.35
CA ASP A 60 -7.12 38.00 -4.69
C ASP A 60 -6.60 36.59 -5.01
N GLN A 61 -7.50 35.60 -4.94
CA GLN A 61 -7.19 34.20 -5.25
C GLN A 61 -7.34 33.89 -6.72
N ARG A 62 -6.41 33.05 -7.22
CA ARG A 62 -6.45 32.52 -8.57
C ARG A 62 -6.02 31.06 -8.58
N LEU A 63 -6.70 30.24 -9.35
CA LEU A 63 -6.23 28.90 -9.71
C LEU A 63 -5.57 28.93 -11.08
N GLU A 64 -4.38 28.37 -11.17
CA GLU A 64 -3.69 28.14 -12.43
C GLU A 64 -3.61 26.64 -12.68
N ILE A 65 -4.20 26.16 -13.76
CA ILE A 65 -4.26 24.77 -14.12
C ILE A 65 -3.38 24.54 -15.34
N ARG A 66 -2.43 23.61 -15.23
CA ARG A 66 -1.51 23.22 -16.29
C ARG A 66 -1.61 21.74 -16.56
N ILE A 67 -1.89 21.38 -17.81
CA ILE A 67 -1.92 19.99 -18.29
C ILE A 67 -0.64 19.74 -19.04
N HIS A 68 0.17 18.80 -18.56
CA HIS A 68 1.49 18.52 -19.12
C HIS A 68 1.48 17.37 -20.12
N ALA A 69 2.62 17.18 -20.80
CA ALA A 69 2.80 16.10 -21.77
C ALA A 69 2.56 14.72 -21.12
N PRO A 70 1.98 13.77 -21.86
CA PRO A 70 1.66 12.47 -21.33
C PRO A 70 2.92 11.69 -20.95
N VAL A 71 2.83 11.00 -19.83
CA VAL A 71 3.82 10.00 -19.40
C VAL A 71 3.25 8.61 -19.61
N THR A 72 4.13 7.66 -19.96
CA THR A 72 3.72 6.29 -20.32
C THR A 72 4.21 5.24 -19.34
N THR A 73 4.93 5.65 -18.30
CA THR A 73 5.44 4.74 -17.28
C THR A 73 5.04 5.21 -15.89
N PRO A 74 4.77 4.28 -14.94
CA PRO A 74 4.49 4.64 -13.56
C PRO A 74 5.60 5.47 -12.92
N ALA A 75 6.87 5.14 -13.17
CA ALA A 75 8.01 5.88 -12.62
C ALA A 75 8.03 7.35 -13.06
N ALA A 76 7.75 7.63 -14.34
CA ALA A 76 7.68 9.01 -14.84
C ALA A 76 6.50 9.77 -14.22
N LEU A 77 5.38 9.09 -13.96
CA LEU A 77 4.22 9.68 -13.30
C LEU A 77 4.51 9.97 -11.82
N GLN A 78 5.14 9.05 -11.12
CA GLN A 78 5.59 9.25 -9.73
C GLN A 78 6.56 10.43 -9.62
N GLN A 79 7.50 10.52 -10.57
CA GLN A 79 8.41 11.66 -10.63
C GLN A 79 7.64 12.99 -10.82
N ALA A 80 6.59 13.00 -11.65
CA ALA A 80 5.77 14.19 -11.83
C ALA A 80 4.96 14.55 -10.58
N PHE A 81 4.52 13.58 -9.80
CA PHE A 81 3.85 13.82 -8.52
C PHE A 81 4.79 14.36 -7.43
N ALA A 82 6.01 13.82 -7.37
CA ALA A 82 7.01 14.24 -6.38
C ALA A 82 7.65 15.58 -6.73
N ASN A 83 7.83 15.86 -8.02
CA ASN A 83 8.45 17.07 -8.54
C ASN A 83 7.57 17.63 -9.67
N PRO A 84 6.61 18.49 -9.33
CA PRO A 84 5.66 19.02 -10.29
C PRO A 84 6.35 19.62 -11.52
N PRO A 85 5.97 19.22 -12.74
CA PRO A 85 6.57 19.79 -13.94
C PRO A 85 6.21 21.28 -14.05
N THR A 86 7.22 22.09 -14.34
CA THR A 86 7.08 23.56 -14.44
C THR A 86 7.08 24.07 -15.87
N GLU A 87 7.57 23.25 -16.81
CA GLU A 87 7.71 23.63 -18.22
C GLU A 87 6.90 22.71 -19.14
N ASN A 88 6.68 23.15 -20.39
CA ASN A 88 6.05 22.36 -21.45
C ASN A 88 4.61 21.91 -21.15
N ALA A 89 3.79 22.77 -20.56
CA ALA A 89 2.37 22.53 -20.50
C ALA A 89 1.78 22.46 -21.92
N LEU A 90 0.97 21.44 -22.19
CA LEU A 90 0.21 21.32 -23.43
C LEU A 90 -0.98 22.27 -23.45
N SER A 91 -1.53 22.54 -22.28
CA SER A 91 -2.62 23.47 -22.04
C SER A 91 -2.41 24.15 -20.70
N GLN A 92 -2.76 25.42 -20.65
CA GLN A 92 -2.69 26.26 -19.45
C GLN A 92 -3.84 27.25 -19.44
N PHE A 93 -4.59 27.24 -18.35
CA PHE A 93 -5.65 28.21 -18.16
C PHE A 93 -5.75 28.61 -16.69
N SER A 94 -6.36 29.79 -16.45
CA SER A 94 -6.50 30.29 -15.08
C SER A 94 -7.95 30.68 -14.80
N ILE A 95 -8.34 30.45 -13.56
CA ILE A 95 -9.62 30.88 -13.01
C ILE A 95 -9.32 31.98 -12.01
N THR A 96 -9.84 33.15 -12.31
CA THR A 96 -9.76 34.34 -11.45
C THR A 96 -11.10 34.53 -10.74
N ASN A 97 -11.09 35.34 -9.68
CA ASN A 97 -12.28 35.65 -8.89
C ASN A 97 -12.92 34.44 -8.23
N LEU A 98 -12.11 33.62 -7.61
CA LEU A 98 -12.58 32.41 -6.86
C LEU A 98 -13.65 32.77 -5.83
N ASN A 99 -13.64 33.99 -5.31
CA ASN A 99 -14.65 34.51 -4.38
C ASN A 99 -16.07 34.50 -4.95
N GLU A 100 -16.23 34.52 -6.27
CA GLU A 100 -17.55 34.40 -6.92
C GLU A 100 -18.10 32.96 -6.82
N PHE A 101 -17.22 31.97 -6.62
CA PHE A 101 -17.53 30.55 -6.54
C PHE A 101 -17.48 30.01 -5.11
N THR A 102 -16.85 30.75 -4.18
CA THR A 102 -16.64 30.32 -2.80
C THR A 102 -17.55 31.02 -1.82
N ILE A 103 -18.37 30.28 -1.08
CA ILE A 103 -19.19 30.82 0.00
C ILE A 103 -18.49 30.51 1.33
N GLY A 104 -17.40 31.21 1.62
CA GLY A 104 -16.59 31.01 2.84
C GLY A 104 -15.50 29.93 2.73
N ALA A 105 -14.66 29.82 3.77
CA ALA A 105 -13.58 28.86 3.81
C ALA A 105 -14.09 27.42 3.69
N GLY A 106 -13.49 26.64 2.79
CA GLY A 106 -13.86 25.26 2.53
C GLY A 106 -14.98 25.04 1.52
N SER A 107 -15.31 26.06 0.71
CA SER A 107 -16.25 25.90 -0.40
C SER A 107 -15.68 25.03 -1.51
N ILE A 108 -16.55 24.24 -2.14
CA ILE A 108 -16.18 23.39 -3.28
C ILE A 108 -16.37 24.20 -4.56
N VAL A 109 -15.31 24.23 -5.37
CA VAL A 109 -15.29 24.84 -6.70
C VAL A 109 -15.22 23.73 -7.73
N SER A 110 -16.20 23.65 -8.62
CA SER A 110 -16.21 22.71 -9.74
C SER A 110 -15.63 23.38 -10.99
N ILE A 111 -14.51 22.86 -11.47
CA ILE A 111 -13.77 23.37 -12.59
C ILE A 111 -13.95 22.45 -13.78
N THR A 112 -14.56 22.94 -14.82
CA THR A 112 -14.64 22.21 -16.10
C THR A 112 -13.51 22.68 -17.01
N VAL A 113 -12.70 21.76 -17.48
CA VAL A 113 -11.65 22.06 -18.45
C VAL A 113 -12.33 22.42 -19.80
N PRO A 114 -12.03 23.57 -20.37
CA PRO A 114 -12.60 23.94 -21.64
C PRO A 114 -12.25 22.95 -22.75
N ASP A 115 -13.20 22.67 -23.65
CA ASP A 115 -13.00 21.70 -24.75
C ASP A 115 -11.88 22.11 -25.72
N ASP A 116 -11.67 23.40 -25.94
CA ASP A 116 -10.59 23.95 -26.74
C ASP A 116 -9.21 23.74 -26.10
N GLU A 117 -9.15 23.68 -24.77
CA GLU A 117 -7.92 23.36 -24.01
C GLU A 117 -7.56 21.85 -24.03
N ILE A 118 -8.57 20.99 -24.13
CA ILE A 118 -8.31 19.54 -24.26
C ILE A 118 -7.85 19.18 -25.67
N GLY A 119 -8.20 19.93 -26.68
CA GLY A 119 -7.72 19.85 -28.07
C GLY A 119 -7.39 18.45 -28.62
N ASP A 120 -7.16 18.37 -29.91
CA ASP A 120 -6.81 17.11 -30.59
C ASP A 120 -5.49 16.48 -30.09
N VAL A 121 -4.55 17.28 -29.58
CA VAL A 121 -3.24 16.79 -29.11
C VAL A 121 -3.42 15.97 -27.83
N ILE A 122 -4.21 16.46 -26.90
CA ILE A 122 -4.50 15.77 -25.64
C ILE A 122 -5.34 14.52 -25.91
N ARG A 123 -6.38 14.60 -26.74
CA ARG A 123 -7.26 13.46 -27.07
C ARG A 123 -6.54 12.33 -27.80
N ARG A 124 -5.43 12.60 -28.50
CA ARG A 124 -4.59 11.61 -29.17
C ARG A 124 -3.40 11.15 -28.35
N ALA A 125 -3.21 11.74 -27.19
CA ALA A 125 -2.14 11.32 -26.29
C ALA A 125 -2.43 9.90 -25.76
N HIS A 126 -1.37 9.16 -25.47
CA HIS A 126 -1.46 7.86 -24.81
C HIS A 126 -0.75 7.96 -23.47
N GLY A 127 -1.39 7.47 -22.43
CA GLY A 127 -0.82 7.46 -21.09
C GLY A 127 -1.54 8.35 -20.08
N ALA A 128 -0.85 8.80 -19.08
CA ALA A 128 -1.34 9.72 -18.06
C ALA A 128 -0.78 11.12 -18.30
N LEU A 129 -1.65 12.11 -18.22
CA LEU A 129 -1.31 13.53 -18.33
C LEU A 129 -1.18 14.10 -16.93
N PRO A 130 0.01 14.45 -16.44
CA PRO A 130 0.16 15.15 -15.18
C PRO A 130 -0.58 16.49 -15.23
N VAL A 131 -1.34 16.80 -14.20
CA VAL A 131 -2.07 18.04 -14.04
C VAL A 131 -1.58 18.73 -12.77
N VAL A 132 -1.08 19.94 -12.91
CA VAL A 132 -0.63 20.78 -11.81
C VAL A 132 -1.68 21.89 -11.62
N ILE A 133 -2.16 22.02 -10.39
CA ILE A 133 -3.13 23.05 -10.00
C ILE A 133 -2.47 23.88 -8.90
N ASP A 134 -2.12 25.11 -9.23
CA ASP A 134 -1.54 26.07 -8.30
C ASP A 134 -2.61 27.03 -7.79
N LEU A 135 -2.67 27.21 -6.48
CA LEU A 135 -3.38 28.32 -5.86
C LEU A 135 -2.41 29.48 -5.67
N THR A 136 -2.76 30.62 -6.21
CA THR A 136 -1.99 31.85 -6.04
C THR A 136 -2.77 32.88 -5.28
N GLU A 137 -2.10 33.59 -4.38
CA GLU A 137 -2.60 34.74 -3.63
C GLU A 137 -1.61 35.90 -3.83
N ASP A 138 -2.07 37.08 -4.17
CA ASP A 138 -1.22 38.26 -4.46
C ASP A 138 -0.11 37.97 -5.49
N GLY A 139 -0.30 36.99 -6.36
CA GLY A 139 0.68 36.57 -7.38
C GLY A 139 1.74 35.58 -6.92
N GLU A 140 1.70 35.13 -5.67
CA GLU A 140 2.58 34.10 -5.11
C GLU A 140 1.86 32.76 -5.03
N ILE A 141 2.53 31.65 -5.38
CA ILE A 141 1.98 30.31 -5.22
C ILE A 141 1.96 29.96 -3.73
N VAL A 142 0.78 29.74 -3.18
CA VAL A 142 0.59 29.40 -1.77
C VAL A 142 0.34 27.91 -1.54
N ASP A 143 -0.12 27.20 -2.58
CA ASP A 143 -0.33 25.76 -2.55
C ASP A 143 -0.31 25.15 -3.95
N THR A 144 0.09 23.89 -4.06
CA THR A 144 0.17 23.15 -5.32
C THR A 144 -0.40 21.74 -5.15
N LEU A 145 -1.39 21.40 -5.95
CA LEU A 145 -1.95 20.06 -6.03
C LEU A 145 -1.54 19.42 -7.36
N VAL A 146 -1.04 18.17 -7.32
CA VAL A 146 -0.68 17.44 -8.53
C VAL A 146 -1.50 16.17 -8.65
N THR A 147 -2.19 16.04 -9.76
CA THR A 147 -3.01 14.88 -10.11
C THR A 147 -2.73 14.42 -11.54
N ALA A 148 -3.53 13.51 -12.08
CA ALA A 148 -3.40 13.07 -13.47
C ALA A 148 -4.74 12.81 -14.12
N LEU A 149 -4.82 13.10 -15.41
CA LEU A 149 -5.90 12.68 -16.31
C LEU A 149 -5.40 11.51 -17.18
N LEU A 150 -6.22 10.49 -17.32
CA LEU A 150 -5.92 9.33 -18.15
C LEU A 150 -6.58 9.49 -19.52
N VAL A 151 -5.82 9.22 -20.57
CA VAL A 151 -6.40 9.13 -21.93
C VAL A 151 -6.71 7.66 -22.22
N ALA A 152 -7.99 7.37 -22.41
CA ALA A 152 -8.42 6.04 -22.76
C ALA A 152 -8.14 5.76 -24.24
N ASP A 153 -7.18 4.88 -24.53
CA ASP A 153 -7.07 4.31 -25.86
C ASP A 153 -7.88 3.01 -25.92
N PRO A 154 -9.00 2.98 -26.65
CA PRO A 154 -9.83 1.79 -26.75
C PRO A 154 -9.14 0.66 -27.55
N THR A 155 -8.03 0.94 -28.24
CA THR A 155 -7.28 -0.03 -29.02
C THR A 155 -6.22 -0.76 -28.21
N VAL A 156 -5.79 -0.18 -27.08
CA VAL A 156 -4.80 -0.79 -26.20
C VAL A 156 -5.44 -1.87 -25.34
N ARG A 157 -4.91 -3.09 -25.47
CA ARG A 157 -5.32 -4.20 -24.63
C ARG A 157 -4.66 -4.06 -23.26
N ARG A 158 -5.48 -3.90 -22.23
CA ARG A 158 -5.01 -3.87 -20.85
C ARG A 158 -4.86 -5.29 -20.30
N GLN A 159 -3.85 -5.49 -19.50
CA GLN A 159 -3.70 -6.69 -18.69
C GLN A 159 -4.38 -6.47 -17.34
N SER A 160 -4.92 -7.56 -16.75
CA SER A 160 -5.32 -7.53 -15.34
C SER A 160 -4.06 -7.41 -14.47
N ILE A 161 -4.14 -6.59 -13.45
CA ILE A 161 -3.14 -6.49 -12.38
C ILE A 161 -3.70 -7.27 -11.20
N ASP A 162 -2.95 -8.25 -10.74
CA ASP A 162 -3.27 -8.95 -9.51
C ASP A 162 -2.57 -8.23 -8.34
N LEU A 163 -3.38 -7.79 -7.37
CA LEU A 163 -2.88 -7.12 -6.16
C LEU A 163 -2.85 -8.14 -5.03
N ALA A 164 -1.68 -8.26 -4.38
CA ALA A 164 -1.53 -9.00 -3.13
C ALA A 164 -1.34 -7.99 -2.00
N PHE A 165 -2.20 -8.08 -0.99
CA PHE A 165 -2.12 -7.26 0.20
C PHE A 165 -1.47 -8.07 1.32
N ILE A 166 -0.59 -7.41 2.08
CA ILE A 166 0.06 -7.97 3.24
C ILE A 166 -0.20 -7.03 4.41
N ALA A 167 -0.64 -7.60 5.51
CA ALA A 167 -0.91 -6.85 6.72
C ALA A 167 -0.14 -7.43 7.90
N ASP A 168 0.24 -6.58 8.85
CA ASP A 168 1.00 -6.96 10.02
C ASP A 168 0.12 -6.82 11.27
N LEU A 169 -0.19 -7.96 11.88
CA LEU A 169 -0.91 -8.07 13.14
C LEU A 169 0.04 -8.59 14.22
N GLN A 170 0.87 -7.69 14.74
CA GLN A 170 1.78 -8.02 15.84
C GLN A 170 1.19 -7.56 17.17
N PHE A 171 1.27 -8.44 18.15
CA PHE A 171 0.88 -8.16 19.52
C PHE A 171 2.11 -8.31 20.44
N PRO A 172 2.14 -7.59 21.57
CA PRO A 172 3.14 -7.84 22.60
C PRO A 172 3.06 -9.28 23.08
N LEU A 173 4.17 -9.84 23.54
CA LEU A 173 4.20 -11.16 24.14
C LEU A 173 3.17 -11.28 25.26
N ALA A 174 2.35 -12.30 25.17
CA ALA A 174 1.29 -12.57 26.12
C ALA A 174 1.78 -13.36 27.33
N HIS A 175 2.69 -14.31 27.14
CA HIS A 175 3.31 -15.09 28.20
C HIS A 175 4.45 -14.32 28.85
N LEU A 176 4.40 -14.17 30.17
CA LEU A 176 5.44 -13.52 30.96
C LEU A 176 6.41 -14.55 31.55
N ASP A 177 7.56 -14.08 32.04
CA ASP A 177 8.62 -14.93 32.61
C ASP A 177 8.15 -15.76 33.82
N ASP A 178 7.10 -15.35 34.49
CA ASP A 178 6.49 -16.05 35.63
C ASP A 178 5.36 -17.03 35.25
N GLU A 179 5.27 -17.35 33.93
CA GLU A 179 4.22 -18.19 33.35
C GLU A 179 2.80 -17.57 33.43
N SER A 180 2.66 -16.33 33.88
CA SER A 180 1.39 -15.63 33.83
C SER A 180 1.09 -15.10 32.42
N ILE A 181 -0.20 -14.90 32.13
CA ILE A 181 -0.64 -14.40 30.82
C ILE A 181 -1.14 -12.97 31.02
N SER A 182 -0.58 -12.02 30.25
CA SER A 182 -0.81 -10.59 30.40
C SER A 182 -1.57 -9.99 29.21
N ILE A 183 -2.67 -10.65 28.78
CA ILE A 183 -3.52 -10.14 27.71
C ILE A 183 -5.00 -10.13 28.13
N ASP A 184 -5.77 -9.26 27.44
CA ASP A 184 -7.23 -9.31 27.44
C ASP A 184 -7.69 -9.98 26.12
N PRO A 185 -8.12 -11.25 26.15
CA PRO A 185 -8.50 -11.98 24.95
C PRO A 185 -9.61 -11.30 24.14
N ASN A 186 -10.61 -10.72 24.83
CA ASN A 186 -11.72 -10.06 24.15
C ASN A 186 -11.28 -8.79 23.42
N LYS A 187 -10.37 -8.02 24.02
CA LYS A 187 -9.81 -6.83 23.39
C LYS A 187 -8.98 -7.18 22.15
N ILE A 188 -8.15 -8.23 22.24
CA ILE A 188 -7.35 -8.71 21.11
C ILE A 188 -8.26 -9.23 20.00
N ALA A 189 -9.26 -10.05 20.33
CA ALA A 189 -10.21 -10.57 19.35
C ALA A 189 -10.93 -9.43 18.60
N SER A 190 -11.44 -8.43 19.34
CA SER A 190 -12.07 -7.27 18.71
C SER A 190 -11.09 -6.51 17.80
N THR A 191 -9.83 -6.33 18.24
CA THR A 191 -8.82 -5.68 17.42
C THR A 191 -8.55 -6.44 16.13
N ILE A 192 -8.47 -7.79 16.20
CA ILE A 192 -8.28 -8.65 15.01
C ILE A 192 -9.49 -8.55 14.08
N GLU A 193 -10.71 -8.64 14.62
CA GLU A 193 -11.96 -8.55 13.85
C GLU A 193 -12.08 -7.22 13.13
N ASP A 194 -11.90 -6.12 13.85
CA ASP A 194 -12.00 -4.77 13.30
C ASP A 194 -10.97 -4.56 12.19
N PHE A 195 -9.73 -4.97 12.43
CA PHE A 195 -8.65 -4.86 11.44
C PHE A 195 -8.92 -5.70 10.19
N LEU A 196 -9.29 -6.97 10.35
CA LEU A 196 -9.53 -7.87 9.22
C LEU A 196 -10.81 -7.51 8.44
N ALA A 197 -11.77 -6.82 9.08
CA ALA A 197 -12.94 -6.29 8.38
C ALA A 197 -12.62 -5.10 7.47
N GLU A 198 -11.56 -4.34 7.78
CA GLU A 198 -11.14 -3.17 7.00
C GLU A 198 -10.22 -3.52 5.83
N VAL A 199 -9.50 -4.64 5.88
CA VAL A 199 -8.57 -5.04 4.83
C VAL A 199 -9.24 -5.93 3.76
N PRO A 200 -8.74 -5.96 2.51
CA PRO A 200 -9.28 -6.82 1.46
C PRO A 200 -9.26 -8.30 1.84
N HIS A 201 -10.30 -9.04 1.48
CA HIS A 201 -10.43 -10.47 1.79
C HIS A 201 -9.27 -11.37 1.33
N SER A 202 -8.45 -10.95 0.37
CA SER A 202 -7.29 -11.70 -0.11
C SER A 202 -5.98 -11.31 0.58
N THR A 203 -6.05 -10.56 1.70
CA THR A 203 -4.86 -10.13 2.44
C THR A 203 -4.16 -11.32 3.10
N THR A 204 -2.84 -11.37 3.00
CA THR A 204 -2.00 -12.29 3.78
C THR A 204 -1.51 -11.57 5.03
N VAL A 205 -1.68 -12.18 6.18
CA VAL A 205 -1.46 -11.54 7.48
C VAL A 205 -0.24 -12.15 8.17
N THR A 206 0.64 -11.31 8.68
CA THR A 206 1.63 -11.71 9.67
C THR A 206 0.96 -11.74 11.03
N PHE A 207 1.07 -12.87 11.74
CA PHE A 207 0.44 -13.04 13.03
C PHE A 207 1.35 -13.86 13.95
N THR A 208 1.45 -13.48 15.22
CA THR A 208 2.27 -14.18 16.20
C THR A 208 1.48 -15.35 16.83
N PRO A 209 1.84 -16.61 16.55
CA PRO A 209 1.08 -17.77 17.06
C PRO A 209 1.02 -17.87 18.58
N GLU A 210 1.98 -17.32 19.29
CA GLU A 210 2.00 -17.24 20.76
C GLU A 210 0.79 -16.49 21.32
N THR A 211 0.40 -15.41 20.69
CA THR A 211 -0.80 -14.64 21.08
C THR A 211 -2.05 -15.51 21.02
N LEU A 212 -2.18 -16.34 19.97
CA LEU A 212 -3.32 -17.23 19.81
C LEU A 212 -3.31 -18.35 20.88
N ASP A 213 -2.13 -18.90 21.17
CA ASP A 213 -1.95 -19.89 22.22
C ASP A 213 -2.34 -19.34 23.59
N ALA A 214 -1.90 -18.13 23.90
CA ALA A 214 -2.29 -17.42 25.14
C ALA A 214 -3.80 -17.16 25.21
N MET A 215 -4.43 -16.75 24.12
CA MET A 215 -5.88 -16.52 24.07
C MET A 215 -6.69 -17.80 24.23
N ALA A 216 -6.15 -18.94 23.80
CA ALA A 216 -6.77 -20.25 23.98
C ALA A 216 -6.52 -20.85 25.37
N HIS A 217 -5.73 -20.18 26.23
CA HIS A 217 -5.39 -20.73 27.54
C HIS A 217 -6.63 -20.85 28.44
N PRO A 218 -6.87 -22.02 29.09
CA PRO A 218 -8.12 -22.31 29.81
C PRO A 218 -8.47 -21.35 30.96
N GLN A 219 -7.50 -20.58 31.45
CA GLN A 219 -7.71 -19.64 32.55
C GLN A 219 -8.22 -18.29 32.11
N ILE A 220 -8.01 -17.89 30.86
CA ILE A 220 -8.32 -16.55 30.38
C ILE A 220 -9.15 -16.52 29.10
N GLY A 221 -9.01 -17.56 28.26
CA GLY A 221 -9.72 -17.68 27.00
C GLY A 221 -11.00 -18.50 27.11
N ASP A 222 -11.88 -18.32 26.16
CA ASP A 222 -13.07 -19.11 25.97
C ASP A 222 -13.19 -19.56 24.50
N GLU A 223 -13.99 -20.60 24.29
CA GLU A 223 -14.22 -21.17 22.96
C GLU A 223 -14.90 -20.16 22.00
N GLU A 224 -15.74 -19.26 22.53
CA GLU A 224 -16.42 -18.25 21.74
C GLU A 224 -15.43 -17.25 21.15
N THR A 225 -14.47 -16.78 21.94
CA THR A 225 -13.41 -15.87 21.51
C THR A 225 -12.55 -16.49 20.40
N ILE A 226 -12.15 -17.75 20.55
CA ILE A 226 -11.40 -18.45 19.51
C ILE A 226 -12.20 -18.63 18.22
N ASN A 227 -13.49 -18.99 18.33
CA ASN A 227 -14.36 -19.13 17.15
C ASN A 227 -14.55 -17.80 16.39
N ARG A 228 -14.61 -16.68 17.08
CA ARG A 228 -14.64 -15.35 16.47
C ARG A 228 -13.38 -15.08 15.66
N ILE A 229 -12.21 -15.37 16.22
CA ILE A 229 -10.92 -15.21 15.53
C ILE A 229 -10.83 -16.14 14.32
N MET A 230 -11.23 -17.41 14.44
CA MET A 230 -11.28 -18.34 13.32
C MET A 230 -12.13 -17.81 12.17
N ALA A 231 -13.31 -17.25 12.49
CA ALA A 231 -14.19 -16.66 11.51
C ALA A 231 -13.56 -15.42 10.84
N ALA A 232 -12.90 -14.56 11.62
CA ALA A 232 -12.21 -13.38 11.08
C ALA A 232 -11.10 -13.75 10.10
N PHE A 233 -10.34 -14.81 10.38
CA PHE A 233 -9.27 -15.27 9.48
C PHE A 233 -9.77 -16.11 8.29
N GLU A 234 -11.05 -16.45 8.16
CA GLU A 234 -11.56 -17.40 7.16
C GLU A 234 -11.12 -17.05 5.72
N SER A 235 -11.14 -15.76 5.37
CA SER A 235 -10.81 -15.25 4.04
C SER A 235 -9.36 -14.77 3.88
N HIS A 236 -8.54 -14.86 4.93
CA HIS A 236 -7.16 -14.35 4.95
C HIS A 236 -6.14 -15.48 5.05
N ALA A 237 -5.02 -15.37 4.33
CA ALA A 237 -3.89 -16.27 4.51
C ALA A 237 -3.02 -15.79 5.68
N ILE A 238 -2.29 -16.70 6.32
CA ILE A 238 -1.36 -16.37 7.41
C ILE A 238 0.04 -16.78 6.98
N PHE A 239 1.00 -15.88 7.15
CA PHE A 239 2.41 -16.17 6.87
C PHE A 239 2.96 -17.26 7.81
N ALA A 240 3.93 -18.01 7.30
CA ALA A 240 4.76 -18.84 8.15
C ALA A 240 5.50 -17.93 9.14
N ALA A 241 5.33 -18.21 10.42
CA ALA A 241 5.95 -17.47 11.51
C ALA A 241 6.42 -18.43 12.62
N PRO A 242 7.50 -18.09 13.33
CA PRO A 242 7.86 -18.80 14.54
C PRO A 242 6.79 -18.57 15.63
N TRP A 243 6.79 -19.37 16.67
CA TRP A 243 5.81 -19.25 17.76
C TRP A 243 5.82 -17.88 18.43
N VAL A 244 7.00 -17.32 18.64
CA VAL A 244 7.21 -15.91 19.04
C VAL A 244 8.07 -15.22 18.01
N ASP A 245 8.02 -13.88 17.99
CA ASP A 245 8.93 -13.09 17.15
C ASP A 245 10.39 -13.35 17.55
N LEU A 246 11.22 -13.73 16.59
CA LEU A 246 12.61 -14.12 16.79
C LEU A 246 13.53 -13.31 15.89
N ASP A 247 14.67 -12.91 16.44
CA ASP A 247 15.82 -12.52 15.63
C ASP A 247 16.57 -13.82 15.21
N GLU A 248 16.15 -14.41 14.08
CA GLU A 248 16.69 -15.70 13.60
C GLU A 248 18.20 -15.59 13.32
N GLU A 249 18.69 -14.42 12.92
CA GLU A 249 20.11 -14.22 12.67
C GLU A 249 20.91 -14.23 13.97
N ALA A 250 20.45 -13.55 15.00
CA ALA A 250 21.08 -13.55 16.31
C ALA A 250 21.09 -14.95 16.93
N TRP A 251 19.98 -15.69 16.88
CA TRP A 251 19.90 -17.06 17.38
C TRP A 251 20.82 -18.01 16.62
N ARG A 252 20.87 -17.90 15.30
CA ARG A 252 21.80 -18.65 14.48
C ARG A 252 23.26 -18.32 14.81
N ALA A 253 23.58 -17.03 14.98
CA ALA A 253 24.92 -16.60 15.37
C ALA A 253 25.34 -17.12 16.76
N ALA A 254 24.39 -17.32 17.66
CA ALA A 254 24.59 -17.96 18.96
C ALA A 254 24.72 -19.50 18.88
N ASN A 255 24.67 -20.11 17.69
CA ASN A 255 24.65 -21.56 17.44
C ASN A 255 23.37 -22.25 17.94
N GLU A 256 22.27 -21.55 18.05
CA GLU A 256 20.96 -22.04 18.51
C GLU A 256 19.98 -22.25 17.34
N SER A 257 20.48 -22.60 16.16
CA SER A 257 19.67 -22.84 14.96
C SER A 257 18.57 -23.89 15.15
N SER A 258 18.77 -24.87 16.02
CA SER A 258 17.75 -25.88 16.34
C SER A 258 16.52 -25.23 17.00
N LEU A 259 16.70 -24.23 17.85
CA LEU A 259 15.60 -23.53 18.52
C LEU A 259 14.76 -22.77 17.50
N VAL A 260 15.39 -22.12 16.52
CA VAL A 260 14.64 -21.46 15.44
C VAL A 260 13.73 -22.44 14.71
N LEU A 261 14.25 -23.64 14.36
CA LEU A 261 13.44 -24.68 13.71
C LEU A 261 12.29 -25.16 14.61
N ASP A 262 12.57 -25.36 15.90
CA ASP A 262 11.57 -25.82 16.89
C ASP A 262 10.46 -24.76 17.05
N TYR A 263 10.80 -23.48 17.07
CA TYR A 263 9.83 -22.38 17.20
C TYR A 263 8.97 -22.22 15.95
N TYR A 264 9.51 -22.39 14.74
CA TYR A 264 8.70 -22.45 13.51
C TYR A 264 7.75 -23.65 13.51
N ALA A 265 8.24 -24.83 13.91
CA ALA A 265 7.41 -26.02 14.01
C ALA A 265 6.32 -25.88 15.10
N LEU A 266 6.62 -25.18 16.20
CA LEU A 266 5.65 -24.89 17.25
C LEU A 266 4.59 -23.90 16.73
N GLY A 267 4.99 -22.80 16.10
CA GLY A 267 4.08 -21.81 15.53
C GLY A 267 3.10 -22.44 14.54
N GLN A 268 3.61 -23.29 13.63
CA GLN A 268 2.76 -24.01 12.68
C GLN A 268 1.73 -24.91 13.39
N ARG A 269 2.16 -25.67 14.41
CA ARG A 269 1.25 -26.53 15.18
C ARG A 269 0.18 -25.74 15.93
N GLN A 270 0.52 -24.56 16.48
CA GLN A 270 -0.44 -23.73 17.20
C GLN A 270 -1.50 -23.15 16.25
N LEU A 271 -1.07 -22.64 15.08
CA LEU A 271 -2.01 -22.16 14.06
C LEU A 271 -2.94 -23.28 13.59
N GLU A 272 -2.41 -24.48 13.34
CA GLU A 272 -3.24 -25.62 12.92
C GLU A 272 -4.19 -26.08 14.03
N SER A 273 -3.72 -26.11 15.27
CA SER A 273 -4.51 -26.55 16.44
C SER A 273 -5.68 -25.60 16.75
N HIS A 274 -5.44 -24.29 16.71
CA HIS A 274 -6.42 -23.29 17.15
C HIS A 274 -7.28 -22.78 16.00
N LEU A 275 -6.73 -22.63 14.79
CA LEU A 275 -7.46 -22.12 13.63
C LEU A 275 -7.90 -23.21 12.66
N GLY A 276 -7.51 -24.46 12.84
CA GLY A 276 -7.78 -25.56 11.92
C GLY A 276 -7.14 -25.34 10.53
N ARG A 277 -6.13 -24.49 10.42
CA ARG A 277 -5.51 -24.05 9.17
C ARG A 277 -3.99 -24.11 9.27
N GLN A 278 -3.37 -24.41 8.13
CA GLN A 278 -1.92 -24.29 8.01
C GLN A 278 -1.56 -22.85 7.56
N ALA A 279 -0.47 -22.31 8.11
CA ALA A 279 0.16 -21.13 7.57
C ALA A 279 0.63 -21.38 6.14
N THR A 280 0.86 -20.32 5.39
CA THR A 280 1.54 -20.42 4.09
C THR A 280 2.99 -20.88 4.29
N THR A 281 3.65 -21.29 3.21
CA THR A 281 5.10 -21.54 3.23
C THR A 281 5.93 -20.30 2.89
N ILE A 282 5.31 -19.12 2.97
CA ILE A 282 5.95 -17.84 2.71
C ILE A 282 6.16 -17.14 4.05
N ALA A 283 7.36 -16.62 4.29
CA ALA A 283 7.70 -15.87 5.49
C ALA A 283 7.99 -14.40 5.17
N ARG A 284 7.85 -13.55 6.16
CA ARG A 284 8.39 -12.20 6.11
C ARG A 284 9.84 -12.23 6.57
N LEU A 285 10.74 -11.63 5.81
CA LEU A 285 12.16 -11.56 6.15
C LEU A 285 12.49 -10.23 6.79
N ASP A 286 13.26 -10.29 7.86
CA ASP A 286 13.94 -9.11 8.38
C ASP A 286 14.89 -8.52 7.32
N PRO A 287 15.05 -7.20 7.21
CA PRO A 287 15.98 -6.57 6.28
C PRO A 287 17.42 -7.09 6.37
N ASN A 288 17.83 -7.57 7.54
CA ASN A 288 19.17 -8.06 7.80
C ASN A 288 19.36 -9.58 7.59
N THR A 289 18.32 -10.32 7.19
CA THR A 289 18.41 -11.80 7.03
C THR A 289 19.52 -12.18 6.04
N ASP A 290 20.53 -12.89 6.46
CA ASP A 290 21.65 -13.33 5.61
C ASP A 290 21.36 -14.65 4.86
N ALA A 291 22.27 -15.04 3.94
CA ALA A 291 22.12 -16.25 3.14
C ALA A 291 22.05 -17.56 3.97
N ARG A 292 22.70 -17.60 5.13
CA ARG A 292 22.67 -18.77 6.03
C ARG A 292 21.34 -18.86 6.77
N THR A 293 20.80 -17.72 7.19
CA THR A 293 19.47 -17.66 7.77
C THR A 293 18.41 -18.08 6.76
N LEU A 294 18.56 -17.72 5.48
CA LEU A 294 17.68 -18.22 4.41
C LEU A 294 17.72 -19.75 4.30
N SER A 295 18.89 -20.35 4.40
CA SER A 295 19.03 -21.83 4.43
C SER A 295 18.30 -22.46 5.62
N LEU A 296 18.40 -21.82 6.78
CA LEU A 296 17.71 -22.26 8.00
C LEU A 296 16.19 -22.18 7.83
N LEU A 297 15.67 -21.03 7.36
CA LEU A 297 14.23 -20.83 7.10
C LEU A 297 13.69 -21.84 6.08
N ARG A 298 14.45 -22.13 5.02
CA ARG A 298 14.09 -23.18 4.07
C ARG A 298 14.02 -24.57 4.74
N THR A 299 14.90 -24.85 5.68
CA THR A 299 14.84 -26.10 6.46
C THR A 299 13.61 -26.13 7.37
N ALA A 300 13.15 -24.98 7.84
CA ALA A 300 11.89 -24.84 8.58
C ALA A 300 10.63 -24.95 7.67
N GLY A 301 10.80 -25.13 6.35
CA GLY A 301 9.69 -25.30 5.40
C GLY A 301 9.29 -24.02 4.66
N VAL A 302 10.01 -22.93 4.82
CA VAL A 302 9.77 -21.68 4.08
C VAL A 302 10.23 -21.86 2.63
N THR A 303 9.33 -21.62 1.68
CA THR A 303 9.59 -21.80 0.24
C THR A 303 9.64 -20.49 -0.55
N GLY A 304 9.22 -19.38 0.06
CA GLY A 304 9.23 -18.06 -0.51
C GLY A 304 9.21 -17.01 0.57
N ALA A 305 9.47 -15.78 0.22
CA ALA A 305 9.52 -14.71 1.22
C ALA A 305 9.06 -13.36 0.69
N VAL A 306 8.68 -12.51 1.63
CA VAL A 306 8.49 -11.07 1.43
C VAL A 306 9.58 -10.33 2.20
N THR A 307 10.20 -9.33 1.58
CA THR A 307 11.26 -8.53 2.21
C THR A 307 11.11 -7.07 1.84
N SER A 308 11.81 -6.18 2.57
CA SER A 308 11.83 -4.76 2.23
C SER A 308 12.68 -4.49 0.97
N ASN A 309 12.40 -3.36 0.29
CA ASN A 309 13.18 -2.91 -0.87
C ASN A 309 14.63 -2.57 -0.51
N GLU A 310 14.86 -2.08 0.69
CA GLU A 310 16.19 -1.70 1.17
C GLU A 310 17.21 -2.84 1.07
N ARG A 311 16.74 -4.08 1.34
CA ARG A 311 17.57 -5.27 1.27
C ARG A 311 17.99 -5.63 -0.15
N LEU A 312 17.13 -5.39 -1.11
CA LEU A 312 17.35 -5.88 -2.46
C LEU A 312 18.37 -5.08 -3.23
N SER A 313 18.84 -3.93 -2.69
CA SER A 313 19.84 -3.04 -3.32
C SER A 313 19.56 -2.81 -4.81
N LEU A 314 18.28 -2.69 -5.17
CA LEU A 314 17.86 -2.58 -6.55
C LEU A 314 18.18 -1.18 -7.07
N ASN A 315 18.95 -1.12 -8.14
CA ASN A 315 19.24 0.13 -8.83
C ASN A 315 17.99 0.73 -9.50
N ASP A 316 16.94 -0.08 -9.68
CA ASP A 316 15.68 0.33 -10.28
C ASP A 316 14.52 -0.32 -9.51
N VAL A 317 13.98 0.42 -8.54
CA VAL A 317 12.91 -0.02 -7.64
C VAL A 317 11.61 -0.33 -8.41
N THR A 318 11.42 0.26 -9.60
CA THR A 318 10.22 0.05 -10.41
C THR A 318 10.14 -1.33 -11.03
N GLN A 319 11.29 -1.96 -11.36
CA GLN A 319 11.31 -3.32 -11.87
C GLN A 319 11.07 -4.38 -10.80
N ALA A 320 11.41 -4.10 -9.56
CA ALA A 320 11.28 -5.06 -8.46
C ALA A 320 9.83 -5.34 -8.05
N ALA A 321 8.97 -4.33 -8.16
CA ALA A 321 7.58 -4.45 -7.71
C ALA A 321 6.73 -5.39 -8.58
N SER A 322 7.16 -5.67 -9.82
CA SER A 322 6.36 -6.40 -10.80
C SER A 322 6.79 -7.87 -11.02
N GLN A 323 7.96 -8.29 -10.49
CA GLN A 323 8.45 -9.65 -10.70
C GLN A 323 9.06 -10.24 -9.42
N PRO A 324 8.77 -11.52 -9.11
CA PRO A 324 9.47 -12.21 -8.03
C PRO A 324 10.96 -12.27 -8.33
N LEU A 325 11.76 -11.82 -7.39
CA LEU A 325 13.20 -11.94 -7.41
C LEU A 325 13.62 -13.27 -6.82
N HIS A 326 14.84 -13.67 -7.06
CA HIS A 326 15.42 -14.86 -6.45
C HIS A 326 16.64 -14.48 -5.65
N VAL A 327 16.59 -14.75 -4.35
CA VAL A 327 17.75 -14.61 -3.46
C VAL A 327 18.36 -15.99 -3.26
N LEU A 328 19.69 -16.07 -3.35
CA LEU A 328 20.41 -17.33 -3.14
C LEU A 328 20.73 -17.50 -1.66
N ASP A 329 20.47 -18.69 -1.12
CA ASP A 329 20.97 -19.11 0.18
C ASP A 329 22.47 -19.45 0.13
N ASP A 330 23.07 -19.80 1.24
CA ASP A 330 24.50 -20.15 1.33
C ASP A 330 24.87 -21.47 0.62
N ASN A 331 23.87 -22.27 0.23
CA ASN A 331 24.04 -23.48 -0.57
C ASN A 331 23.81 -23.20 -2.08
N GLY A 332 23.56 -21.95 -2.44
CA GLY A 332 23.26 -21.55 -3.82
C GLY A 332 21.86 -21.94 -4.30
N VAL A 333 20.94 -22.27 -3.37
CA VAL A 333 19.55 -22.57 -3.71
C VAL A 333 18.74 -21.29 -3.75
N ALA A 334 18.03 -21.09 -4.84
CA ALA A 334 17.21 -19.91 -5.06
C ALA A 334 15.91 -19.98 -4.23
N MET A 335 15.59 -18.89 -3.53
CA MET A 335 14.31 -18.67 -2.87
C MET A 335 13.61 -17.50 -3.59
N PRO A 336 12.35 -17.67 -4.06
CA PRO A 336 11.59 -16.57 -4.61
C PRO A 336 11.25 -15.57 -3.52
N VAL A 337 11.51 -14.30 -3.82
CA VAL A 337 11.29 -13.19 -2.89
C VAL A 337 10.51 -12.11 -3.61
N VAL A 338 9.53 -11.54 -2.94
CA VAL A 338 8.77 -10.39 -3.41
C VAL A 338 9.07 -9.20 -2.51
N ALA A 339 9.34 -8.06 -3.11
CA ALA A 339 9.40 -6.80 -2.39
C ALA A 339 8.10 -6.02 -2.58
N PRO A 340 7.62 -5.33 -1.55
CA PRO A 340 6.47 -4.46 -1.67
C PRO A 340 6.79 -3.28 -2.60
N ALA A 341 5.76 -2.79 -3.26
CA ALA A 341 5.86 -1.54 -4.00
C ALA A 341 5.77 -0.38 -3.01
N GLU A 342 6.90 0.18 -2.63
CA GLU A 342 7.01 1.28 -1.65
C GLU A 342 6.10 2.48 -1.99
N TRP A 343 6.03 2.82 -3.27
CA TRP A 343 5.17 3.91 -3.72
C TRP A 343 3.69 3.65 -3.46
N LEU A 344 3.24 2.39 -3.50
CA LEU A 344 1.86 2.02 -3.15
C LEU A 344 1.59 2.23 -1.66
N HIS A 345 2.54 1.82 -0.81
CA HIS A 345 2.47 2.02 0.62
C HIS A 345 2.35 3.52 0.97
N GLN A 346 3.21 4.36 0.40
CA GLN A 346 3.16 5.81 0.59
C GLN A 346 1.82 6.42 0.16
N ARG A 347 1.19 5.92 -0.92
CA ARG A 347 -0.13 6.37 -1.34
C ARG A 347 -1.24 5.98 -0.37
N LEU A 348 -1.15 4.79 0.21
CA LEU A 348 -2.14 4.28 1.16
C LEU A 348 -2.01 4.91 2.56
N GLU A 349 -0.83 5.41 2.91
CA GLU A 349 -0.60 6.14 4.17
C GLU A 349 -0.91 7.63 4.09
N SER A 350 -1.26 8.14 2.92
CA SER A 350 -1.55 9.56 2.73
C SER A 350 -2.85 9.97 3.44
N ASP A 351 -2.82 11.11 4.10
CA ASP A 351 -3.99 11.70 4.73
C ASP A 351 -5.05 12.17 3.72
N ASP A 352 -4.65 12.49 2.48
CA ASP A 352 -5.55 12.81 1.37
C ASP A 352 -5.91 11.54 0.58
N LEU A 353 -6.90 10.81 1.07
CA LEU A 353 -7.33 9.54 0.47
C LEU A 353 -7.87 9.69 -0.95
N ILE A 354 -8.48 10.83 -1.30
CA ILE A 354 -9.08 11.04 -2.63
C ILE A 354 -7.97 11.28 -3.65
N LEU A 355 -7.05 12.18 -3.34
CA LEU A 355 -5.89 12.46 -4.20
C LEU A 355 -5.04 11.20 -4.38
N SER A 356 -4.70 10.53 -3.28
CA SER A 356 -3.90 9.32 -3.28
C SER A 356 -4.54 8.18 -4.07
N THR A 357 -5.85 7.94 -3.89
CA THR A 357 -6.58 6.94 -4.68
C THR A 357 -6.58 7.31 -6.17
N THR A 358 -6.73 8.58 -6.50
CA THR A 358 -6.74 9.04 -7.89
C THR A 358 -5.37 8.86 -8.54
N GLN A 359 -4.30 9.24 -7.84
CA GLN A 359 -2.92 9.03 -8.28
C GLN A 359 -2.60 7.54 -8.45
N LEU A 360 -3.00 6.72 -7.47
CA LEU A 360 -2.85 5.26 -7.50
C LEU A 360 -3.54 4.63 -8.72
N MET A 361 -4.77 5.04 -9.02
CA MET A 361 -5.51 4.56 -10.19
C MET A 361 -4.81 4.94 -11.50
N ALA A 362 -4.19 6.11 -11.56
CA ALA A 362 -3.42 6.53 -12.74
C ALA A 362 -2.15 5.70 -12.92
N GLU A 363 -1.43 5.40 -11.84
CA GLU A 363 -0.25 4.54 -11.85
C GLU A 363 -0.61 3.11 -12.29
N PHE A 364 -1.69 2.53 -11.76
CA PHE A 364 -2.18 1.22 -12.19
C PHE A 364 -2.64 1.18 -13.64
N ALA A 365 -3.26 2.25 -14.13
CA ALA A 365 -3.65 2.32 -15.53
C ALA A 365 -2.45 2.26 -16.47
N LEU A 366 -1.32 2.88 -16.09
CA LEU A 366 -0.07 2.78 -16.85
C LEU A 366 0.57 1.39 -16.74
N GLU A 367 0.59 0.79 -15.54
CA GLU A 367 1.13 -0.57 -15.34
C GLU A 367 0.34 -1.62 -16.13
N SER A 368 -0.99 -1.46 -16.23
CA SER A 368 -1.85 -2.37 -16.98
C SER A 368 -1.70 -2.28 -18.49
N THR A 369 -0.98 -1.25 -18.99
CA THR A 369 -0.81 -1.02 -20.42
C THR A 369 0.33 -1.90 -20.93
N VAL A 370 -0.01 -2.87 -21.77
CA VAL A 370 1.00 -3.69 -22.47
C VAL A 370 1.57 -2.88 -23.62
N ILE A 371 2.83 -2.56 -23.54
CA ILE A 371 3.59 -1.96 -24.64
C ILE A 371 3.96 -3.04 -25.64
#